data_582e8dcb8c9a8ae5c8c490014b6a0a30
#
_entry.id   582e8dcb8c9a8ae5c8c490014b6a0a30
#
_cell.length_a   1.000
_cell.length_b   1.000
_cell.length_c   1.000
_cell.angle_alpha   90.00
_cell.angle_beta   90.00
_cell.angle_gamma   90.00
#
_symmetry.space_group_name_H-M   'P 1'
#
loop_
_entity.id
_entity.type
_entity.pdbx_description
1 polymer ?
#
loop_
_entity_poly.entity_id
_entity_poly.type
_entity_poly.pdbx_seq_one_letter_code
_entity_poly.pdbx_strand_id
1 'polypeptide(L)'
;MTDDEKIAVGYAAAIEMINAGGADNWARFDALLVSNSVLLAAVGFVLTEKLRVPVSIWASAGCVLGFVLCLLWGLLIWRGNRYIEYWNAVARELEGRLNGFDLFRRGQLFGRGVEVNVGQGAGAEQLRMRWVASVRSVRWMYVIIGLFAALYVVVLGSMIFAASPWR
;
A
#
# COMPACT_ATOMS: atom_id res chain seq x y z
N MET A 1 -38.25 2.19 10.11
CA MET A 1 -36.95 1.51 10.02
C MET A 1 -36.65 0.94 11.39
N THR A 2 -36.62 -0.36 11.51
CA THR A 2 -36.27 -1.07 12.74
C THR A 2 -34.80 -0.88 13.07
N ASP A 3 -34.39 -1.18 14.32
CA ASP A 3 -32.96 -1.04 14.69
C ASP A 3 -32.08 -2.01 13.90
N ASP A 4 -32.59 -3.20 13.60
CA ASP A 4 -31.88 -4.18 12.74
C ASP A 4 -31.69 -3.68 11.31
N GLU A 5 -32.69 -2.99 10.73
CA GLU A 5 -32.54 -2.35 9.40
C GLU A 5 -31.47 -1.27 9.41
N LYS A 6 -31.38 -0.44 10.47
CA LYS A 6 -30.33 0.60 10.59
C LYS A 6 -28.95 -0.04 10.68
N ILE A 7 -28.81 -1.13 11.45
CA ILE A 7 -27.54 -1.86 11.59
C ILE A 7 -27.13 -2.48 10.23
N ALA A 8 -28.07 -3.09 9.50
CA ALA A 8 -27.80 -3.68 8.20
C ALA A 8 -27.36 -2.63 7.15
N VAL A 9 -28.01 -1.47 7.13
CA VAL A 9 -27.63 -0.34 6.26
C VAL A 9 -26.23 0.19 6.65
N GLY A 10 -25.95 0.37 7.94
CA GLY A 10 -24.64 0.80 8.43
C GLY A 10 -23.52 -0.19 8.07
N TYR A 11 -23.80 -1.49 8.17
CA TYR A 11 -22.88 -2.55 7.78
C TYR A 11 -22.57 -2.52 6.27
N ALA A 12 -23.61 -2.40 5.42
CA ALA A 12 -23.42 -2.27 3.97
C ALA A 12 -22.58 -1.04 3.61
N ALA A 13 -22.84 0.10 4.25
CA ALA A 13 -22.05 1.32 4.06
C ALA A 13 -20.58 1.13 4.49
N ALA A 14 -20.32 0.45 5.61
CA ALA A 14 -18.96 0.16 6.05
C ALA A 14 -18.20 -0.72 5.04
N ILE A 15 -18.85 -1.73 4.44
CA ILE A 15 -18.28 -2.56 3.38
C ILE A 15 -17.93 -1.72 2.15
N GLU A 16 -18.83 -0.85 1.72
CA GLU A 16 -18.59 0.04 0.58
C GLU A 16 -17.38 0.95 0.82
N MET A 17 -17.25 1.53 2.03
CA MET A 17 -16.10 2.35 2.40
C MET A 17 -14.78 1.57 2.44
N ILE A 18 -14.79 0.30 2.84
CA ILE A 18 -13.61 -0.57 2.80
C ILE A 18 -13.18 -0.83 1.36
N ASN A 19 -14.14 -1.16 0.49
CA ASN A 19 -13.87 -1.44 -0.92
C ASN A 19 -13.37 -0.19 -1.66
N ALA A 20 -14.03 0.95 -1.47
CA ALA A 20 -13.60 2.23 -2.03
C ALA A 20 -12.20 2.62 -1.55
N GLY A 21 -11.93 2.53 -0.24
CA GLY A 21 -10.61 2.81 0.33
C GLY A 21 -9.52 1.89 -0.20
N GLY A 22 -9.84 0.61 -0.45
CA GLY A 22 -8.94 -0.35 -1.07
C GLY A 22 -8.61 0.04 -2.51
N ALA A 23 -9.62 0.33 -3.32
CA ALA A 23 -9.47 0.77 -4.71
C ALA A 23 -8.65 2.07 -4.82
N ASP A 24 -8.94 3.05 -3.97
CA ASP A 24 -8.20 4.31 -3.88
C ASP A 24 -6.71 4.11 -3.54
N ASN A 25 -6.40 3.21 -2.61
CA ASN A 25 -5.01 2.92 -2.25
C ASN A 25 -4.25 2.29 -3.43
N TRP A 26 -4.88 1.38 -4.17
CA TRP A 26 -4.28 0.79 -5.35
C TRP A 26 -4.08 1.81 -6.46
N ALA A 27 -5.08 2.65 -6.75
CA ALA A 27 -4.98 3.70 -7.76
C ALA A 27 -3.83 4.69 -7.44
N ARG A 28 -3.70 5.10 -6.18
CA ARG A 28 -2.58 5.95 -5.73
C ARG A 28 -1.23 5.24 -5.85
N PHE A 29 -1.19 3.95 -5.52
CA PHE A 29 0.03 3.16 -5.65
C PHE A 29 0.49 3.10 -7.09
N ASP A 30 -0.40 2.79 -8.04
CA ASP A 30 -0.09 2.70 -9.47
C ASP A 30 0.36 4.05 -10.03
N ALA A 31 -0.36 5.14 -9.72
CA ALA A 31 -0.02 6.48 -10.19
C ALA A 31 1.38 6.92 -9.71
N LEU A 32 1.72 6.65 -8.46
CA LEU A 32 3.01 7.02 -7.89
C LEU A 32 4.14 6.07 -8.32
N LEU A 33 3.82 4.81 -8.61
CA LEU A 33 4.77 3.86 -9.23
C LEU A 33 5.20 4.35 -10.61
N VAL A 34 4.23 4.72 -11.46
CA VAL A 34 4.50 5.29 -12.79
C VAL A 34 5.29 6.59 -12.67
N SER A 35 4.88 7.50 -11.80
CA SER A 35 5.55 8.80 -11.62
C SER A 35 7.01 8.65 -11.19
N ASN A 36 7.29 7.75 -10.23
CA ASN A 36 8.66 7.49 -9.79
C ASN A 36 9.48 6.78 -10.86
N SER A 37 8.87 5.89 -11.65
CA SER A 37 9.55 5.22 -12.76
C SER A 37 9.97 6.22 -13.86
N VAL A 38 9.08 7.14 -14.23
CA VAL A 38 9.38 8.21 -15.21
C VAL A 38 10.45 9.14 -14.67
N LEU A 39 10.37 9.55 -13.40
CA LEU A 39 11.38 10.42 -12.79
C LEU A 39 12.75 9.75 -12.73
N LEU A 40 12.81 8.47 -12.37
CA LEU A 40 14.07 7.72 -12.33
C LEU A 40 14.67 7.56 -13.74
N ALA A 41 13.83 7.31 -14.74
CA ALA A 41 14.28 7.28 -16.14
C ALA A 41 14.81 8.64 -16.61
N ALA A 42 14.15 9.74 -16.24
CA ALA A 42 14.62 11.10 -16.55
C ALA A 42 15.96 11.41 -15.89
N VAL A 43 16.15 11.04 -14.61
CA VAL A 43 17.43 11.16 -13.91
C VAL A 43 18.52 10.35 -14.61
N GLY A 44 18.22 9.09 -14.99
CA GLY A 44 19.13 8.23 -15.73
C GLY A 44 19.53 8.84 -17.09
N PHE A 45 18.56 9.38 -17.83
CA PHE A 45 18.81 10.06 -19.11
C PHE A 45 19.74 11.27 -18.93
N VAL A 46 19.47 12.14 -17.95
CA VAL A 46 20.32 13.31 -17.64
C VAL A 46 21.75 12.89 -17.31
N LEU A 47 21.95 11.76 -16.63
CA LEU A 47 23.30 11.25 -16.29
C LEU A 47 24.06 10.70 -17.50
N THR A 48 23.38 10.22 -18.54
CA THR A 48 24.02 9.68 -19.75
C THR A 48 24.36 10.76 -20.79
N GLU A 49 23.62 11.86 -20.80
CA GLU A 49 23.82 12.97 -21.71
C GLU A 49 24.98 13.86 -21.26
N LYS A 50 25.94 14.13 -22.20
CA LYS A 50 27.03 15.11 -22.00
C LYS A 50 26.51 16.54 -22.19
N LEU A 51 25.47 16.93 -21.45
CA LEU A 51 24.89 18.27 -21.52
C LEU A 51 25.91 19.31 -21.00
N ARG A 52 25.97 20.49 -21.67
CA ARG A 52 26.85 21.62 -21.30
C ARG A 52 26.51 22.29 -19.95
N VAL A 53 25.36 21.95 -19.37
CA VAL A 53 24.92 22.45 -18.07
C VAL A 53 25.48 21.55 -16.97
N PRO A 54 25.71 22.03 -15.74
CA PRO A 54 26.16 21.18 -14.66
C PRO A 54 25.13 20.07 -14.37
N VAL A 55 25.30 18.96 -15.10
CA VAL A 55 24.46 17.75 -15.11
C VAL A 55 24.20 17.26 -13.68
N SER A 56 25.19 17.45 -12.79
CA SER A 56 25.11 17.07 -11.38
C SER A 56 23.99 17.79 -10.63
N ILE A 57 23.70 19.04 -10.91
CA ILE A 57 22.68 19.82 -10.20
C ILE A 57 21.28 19.29 -10.54
N TRP A 58 20.98 19.08 -11.82
CA TRP A 58 19.65 18.61 -12.26
C TRP A 58 19.40 17.17 -11.84
N ALA A 59 20.40 16.30 -11.95
CA ALA A 59 20.29 14.94 -11.50
C ALA A 59 20.14 14.85 -9.97
N SER A 60 20.89 15.67 -9.20
CA SER A 60 20.75 15.75 -7.74
C SER A 60 19.37 16.26 -7.33
N ALA A 61 18.86 17.30 -7.98
CA ALA A 61 17.52 17.83 -7.74
C ALA A 61 16.43 16.75 -8.03
N GLY A 62 16.58 16.00 -9.14
CA GLY A 62 15.71 14.88 -9.48
C GLY A 62 15.74 13.77 -8.43
N CYS A 63 16.92 13.39 -7.92
CA CYS A 63 17.05 12.40 -6.84
C CYS A 63 16.41 12.87 -5.54
N VAL A 64 16.61 14.12 -5.14
CA VAL A 64 15.99 14.68 -3.93
C VAL A 64 14.46 14.71 -4.08
N LEU A 65 13.97 15.18 -5.24
CA LEU A 65 12.54 15.19 -5.53
C LEU A 65 11.95 13.79 -5.48
N GLY A 66 12.58 12.79 -6.12
CA GLY A 66 12.15 11.41 -6.11
C GLY A 66 12.13 10.80 -4.72
N PHE A 67 13.13 11.09 -3.90
CA PHE A 67 13.16 10.64 -2.50
C PHE A 67 12.00 11.25 -1.69
N VAL A 68 11.75 12.56 -1.82
CA VAL A 68 10.62 13.22 -1.17
C VAL A 68 9.28 12.63 -1.63
N LEU A 69 9.13 12.34 -2.92
CA LEU A 69 7.94 11.67 -3.45
C LEU A 69 7.75 10.28 -2.85
N CYS A 70 8.82 9.51 -2.62
CA CYS A 70 8.74 8.22 -1.94
C CYS A 70 8.26 8.36 -0.49
N LEU A 71 8.72 9.38 0.25
CA LEU A 71 8.24 9.65 1.61
C LEU A 71 6.75 10.00 1.62
N LEU A 72 6.32 10.91 0.73
CA LEU A 72 4.90 11.28 0.58
C LEU A 72 4.06 10.06 0.19
N TRP A 73 4.56 9.22 -0.70
CA TRP A 73 3.90 7.97 -1.09
C TRP A 73 3.69 7.05 0.11
N GLY A 74 4.74 6.80 0.91
CA GLY A 74 4.65 6.00 2.12
C GLY A 74 3.60 6.54 3.11
N LEU A 75 3.56 7.87 3.31
CA LEU A 75 2.58 8.54 4.17
C LEU A 75 1.15 8.39 3.65
N LEU A 76 0.92 8.53 2.34
CA LEU A 76 -0.41 8.39 1.74
C LEU A 76 -0.94 6.96 1.88
N ILE A 77 -0.10 5.96 1.61
CA ILE A 77 -0.47 4.54 1.79
C ILE A 77 -0.72 4.23 3.27
N TRP A 78 0.11 4.74 4.18
CA TRP A 78 -0.08 4.57 5.62
C TRP A 78 -1.43 5.15 6.08
N ARG A 79 -1.74 6.38 5.67
CA ARG A 79 -3.03 7.03 5.98
C ARG A 79 -4.23 6.25 5.43
N GLY A 80 -4.14 5.81 4.17
CA GLY A 80 -5.20 5.02 3.54
C GLY A 80 -5.45 3.69 4.25
N ASN A 81 -4.38 3.00 4.67
CA ASN A 81 -4.51 1.77 5.45
C ASN A 81 -5.15 2.00 6.82
N ARG A 82 -4.83 3.10 7.51
CA ARG A 82 -5.48 3.46 8.77
C ARG A 82 -6.96 3.71 8.60
N TYR A 83 -7.36 4.32 7.50
CA TYR A 83 -8.76 4.53 7.15
C TYR A 83 -9.50 3.19 6.95
N ILE A 84 -8.90 2.27 6.19
CA ILE A 84 -9.44 0.92 6.00
C ILE A 84 -9.51 0.16 7.33
N GLU A 85 -8.50 0.25 8.20
CA GLU A 85 -8.50 -0.38 9.52
C GLU A 85 -9.65 0.14 10.39
N TYR A 86 -9.93 1.44 10.35
CA TYR A 86 -11.06 2.05 11.06
C TYR A 86 -12.39 1.45 10.58
N TRP A 87 -12.65 1.42 9.28
CA TRP A 87 -13.90 0.87 8.75
C TRP A 87 -14.03 -0.64 8.99
N ASN A 88 -12.94 -1.38 8.96
CA ASN A 88 -12.94 -2.78 9.39
C ASN A 88 -13.30 -2.96 10.88
N ALA A 89 -12.95 -2.01 11.74
CA ALA A 89 -13.34 -2.04 13.14
C ALA A 89 -14.84 -1.75 13.30
N VAL A 90 -15.35 -0.73 12.59
CA VAL A 90 -16.79 -0.39 12.56
C VAL A 90 -17.63 -1.57 12.02
N ALA A 91 -17.21 -2.18 10.91
CA ALA A 91 -17.92 -3.33 10.35
C ALA A 91 -18.01 -4.49 11.35
N ARG A 92 -16.94 -4.79 12.10
CA ARG A 92 -16.93 -5.84 13.13
C ARG A 92 -17.84 -5.52 14.32
N GLU A 93 -17.91 -4.25 14.70
CA GLU A 93 -18.81 -3.83 15.77
C GLU A 93 -20.27 -4.02 15.36
N LEU A 94 -20.62 -3.62 14.13
CA LEU A 94 -21.97 -3.80 13.59
C LEU A 94 -22.30 -5.29 13.40
N GLU A 95 -21.34 -6.10 12.91
CA GLU A 95 -21.50 -7.56 12.77
C GLU A 95 -21.80 -8.23 14.13
N GLY A 96 -21.17 -7.79 15.21
CA GLY A 96 -21.46 -8.31 16.57
C GLY A 96 -22.87 -8.03 17.06
N ARG A 97 -23.58 -7.05 16.45
CA ARG A 97 -24.98 -6.72 16.75
C ARG A 97 -25.98 -7.45 15.84
N LEU A 98 -25.50 -7.96 14.69
CA LEU A 98 -26.29 -8.77 13.76
C LEU A 98 -26.18 -10.24 14.16
N ASN A 99 -27.21 -10.79 14.78
CA ASN A 99 -27.25 -12.16 15.25
C ASN A 99 -26.96 -13.16 14.10
N GLY A 100 -25.88 -13.91 14.22
CA GLY A 100 -25.54 -15.02 13.30
C GLY A 100 -24.57 -14.70 12.18
N PHE A 101 -24.09 -13.48 12.06
CA PHE A 101 -23.05 -13.10 11.09
C PHE A 101 -21.68 -13.02 11.77
N ASP A 102 -20.65 -13.61 11.16
CA ASP A 102 -19.28 -13.67 11.69
C ASP A 102 -18.26 -13.60 10.51
N LEU A 103 -18.64 -12.89 9.43
CA LEU A 103 -17.90 -12.87 8.17
C LEU A 103 -16.56 -12.14 8.28
N PHE A 104 -16.54 -10.96 8.91
CA PHE A 104 -15.31 -10.17 9.08
C PHE A 104 -14.34 -10.81 10.05
N ARG A 105 -14.84 -11.37 11.14
CA ARG A 105 -14.02 -12.07 12.12
C ARG A 105 -13.38 -13.31 11.51
N ARG A 106 -14.13 -14.12 10.78
CA ARG A 106 -13.62 -15.28 10.05
C ARG A 106 -12.65 -14.88 8.94
N GLY A 107 -12.97 -13.86 8.15
CA GLY A 107 -12.08 -13.31 7.12
C GLY A 107 -10.74 -12.84 7.69
N GLN A 108 -10.74 -12.24 8.88
CA GLN A 108 -9.51 -11.83 9.56
C GLN A 108 -8.67 -13.01 10.03
N LEU A 109 -9.29 -14.05 10.58
CA LEU A 109 -8.61 -15.29 10.97
C LEU A 109 -8.00 -15.98 9.74
N PHE A 110 -8.76 -16.08 8.65
CA PHE A 110 -8.27 -16.61 7.39
C PHE A 110 -7.08 -15.80 6.85
N GLY A 111 -7.16 -14.47 6.85
CA GLY A 111 -6.06 -13.59 6.43
C GLY A 111 -4.80 -13.69 7.30
N ARG A 112 -4.93 -14.18 8.54
CA ARG A 112 -3.81 -14.49 9.44
C ARG A 112 -3.24 -15.91 9.25
N GLY A 113 -3.79 -16.68 8.31
CA GLY A 113 -3.41 -18.06 8.07
C GLY A 113 -3.98 -19.06 9.08
N VAL A 114 -4.97 -18.63 9.87
CA VAL A 114 -5.73 -19.53 10.75
C VAL A 114 -6.72 -20.30 9.90
N GLU A 115 -6.91 -21.58 10.25
CA GLU A 115 -7.87 -22.45 9.59
C GLU A 115 -9.29 -22.02 9.95
N VAL A 116 -10.13 -21.81 8.93
CA VAL A 116 -11.50 -21.33 9.09
C VAL A 116 -12.46 -22.31 8.39
N ASN A 117 -13.51 -22.72 9.11
CA ASN A 117 -14.57 -23.54 8.54
C ASN A 117 -15.54 -22.63 7.75
N VAL A 118 -15.72 -22.94 6.47
CA VAL A 118 -16.66 -22.26 5.57
C VAL A 118 -17.76 -23.25 5.18
N GLY A 119 -19.02 -22.86 5.39
CA GLY A 119 -20.19 -23.70 5.15
C GLY A 119 -20.85 -24.19 6.45
N GLN A 120 -22.01 -24.83 6.31
CA GLN A 120 -22.78 -25.43 7.42
C GLN A 120 -23.00 -26.90 7.17
N GLY A 121 -22.96 -27.72 8.24
CA GLY A 121 -23.26 -29.17 8.19
C GLY A 121 -22.15 -29.98 7.50
N ALA A 122 -22.56 -31.08 6.85
CA ALA A 122 -21.66 -32.07 6.22
C ALA A 122 -20.86 -31.54 5.01
N GLY A 123 -21.16 -30.34 4.53
CA GLY A 123 -20.44 -29.64 3.45
C GLY A 123 -19.49 -28.55 3.91
N ALA A 124 -19.19 -28.46 5.22
CA ALA A 124 -18.25 -27.48 5.72
C ALA A 124 -16.83 -27.80 5.24
N GLU A 125 -16.22 -26.88 4.53
CA GLU A 125 -14.85 -26.98 4.05
C GLU A 125 -13.90 -26.19 4.97
N GLN A 126 -12.77 -26.81 5.30
CA GLN A 126 -11.71 -26.16 6.06
C GLN A 126 -10.75 -25.45 5.11
N LEU A 127 -10.73 -24.14 5.19
CA LEU A 127 -9.87 -23.30 4.35
C LEU A 127 -8.78 -22.67 5.19
N ARG A 128 -7.55 -22.70 4.66
CA ARG A 128 -6.38 -22.02 5.24
C ARG A 128 -5.62 -21.26 4.17
N MET A 129 -5.31 -20.01 4.45
CA MET A 129 -4.47 -19.21 3.54
C MET A 129 -3.02 -19.70 3.58
N ARG A 130 -2.44 -20.01 2.41
CA ARG A 130 -1.03 -20.41 2.29
C ARG A 130 -0.14 -19.23 2.71
N TRP A 131 1.04 -19.54 3.27
CA TRP A 131 1.98 -18.56 3.81
C TRP A 131 2.28 -17.38 2.86
N VAL A 132 2.50 -17.65 1.58
CA VAL A 132 2.77 -16.59 0.57
C VAL A 132 1.58 -15.67 0.39
N ALA A 133 0.36 -16.17 0.46
CA ALA A 133 -0.86 -15.38 0.31
C ALA A 133 -1.24 -14.62 1.60
N SER A 134 -0.73 -15.04 2.76
CA SER A 134 -0.97 -14.37 4.04
C SER A 134 -0.12 -13.09 4.22
N VAL A 135 0.89 -12.88 3.37
CA VAL A 135 1.66 -11.63 3.38
C VAL A 135 0.76 -10.51 2.91
N ARG A 136 0.43 -9.59 3.82
CA ARG A 136 -0.41 -8.43 3.50
C ARG A 136 0.16 -7.71 2.27
N SER A 137 -0.65 -7.52 1.22
CA SER A 137 -0.28 -6.80 -0.02
C SER A 137 0.34 -5.43 0.26
N VAL A 138 -0.11 -4.77 1.34
CA VAL A 138 0.44 -3.52 1.85
C VAL A 138 1.95 -3.60 2.16
N ARG A 139 2.46 -4.74 2.64
CA ARG A 139 3.91 -4.87 2.90
C ARG A 139 4.71 -4.80 1.62
N TRP A 140 4.21 -5.38 0.54
CA TRP A 140 4.85 -5.30 -0.77
C TRP A 140 4.87 -3.87 -1.32
N MET A 141 3.81 -3.09 -1.08
CA MET A 141 3.82 -1.67 -1.43
C MET A 141 4.96 -0.93 -0.74
N TYR A 142 5.15 -1.12 0.57
CA TYR A 142 6.27 -0.50 1.32
C TYR A 142 7.65 -0.98 0.86
N VAL A 143 7.79 -2.26 0.49
CA VAL A 143 9.05 -2.78 -0.08
C VAL A 143 9.39 -2.06 -1.38
N ILE A 144 8.43 -1.90 -2.27
CA ILE A 144 8.63 -1.20 -3.55
C ILE A 144 8.98 0.27 -3.33
N ILE A 145 8.26 0.97 -2.43
CA ILE A 145 8.57 2.35 -2.05
C ILE A 145 10.00 2.45 -1.51
N GLY A 146 10.39 1.53 -0.62
CA GLY A 146 11.72 1.47 -0.05
C GLY A 146 12.81 1.23 -1.10
N LEU A 147 12.56 0.39 -2.10
CA LEU A 147 13.48 0.16 -3.22
C LEU A 147 13.69 1.44 -4.05
N PHE A 148 12.63 2.17 -4.40
CA PHE A 148 12.77 3.44 -5.10
C PHE A 148 13.55 4.47 -4.25
N ALA A 149 13.22 4.60 -2.97
CA ALA A 149 13.95 5.50 -2.07
C ALA A 149 15.44 5.15 -1.99
N ALA A 150 15.77 3.86 -1.87
CA ALA A 150 17.14 3.38 -1.84
C ALA A 150 17.88 3.67 -3.16
N LEU A 151 17.23 3.49 -4.32
CA LEU A 151 17.81 3.83 -5.63
C LEU A 151 18.17 5.31 -5.72
N TYR A 152 17.29 6.23 -5.30
CA TYR A 152 17.60 7.66 -5.28
C TYR A 152 18.79 8.00 -4.37
N VAL A 153 18.86 7.37 -3.19
CA VAL A 153 20.00 7.57 -2.26
C VAL A 153 21.30 7.05 -2.84
N VAL A 154 21.28 5.88 -3.49
CA VAL A 154 22.47 5.28 -4.13
C VAL A 154 22.96 6.16 -5.28
N VAL A 155 22.05 6.63 -6.16
CA VAL A 155 22.41 7.52 -7.27
C VAL A 155 22.98 8.82 -6.74
N LEU A 156 22.34 9.47 -5.77
CA LEU A 156 22.82 10.70 -5.16
C LEU A 156 24.19 10.50 -4.50
N GLY A 157 24.35 9.42 -3.74
CA GLY A 157 25.61 9.09 -3.07
C GLY A 157 26.75 8.85 -4.06
N SER A 158 26.49 8.15 -5.17
CA SER A 158 27.48 7.92 -6.25
C SER A 158 27.93 9.24 -6.90
N MET A 159 27.02 10.19 -7.08
CA MET A 159 27.34 11.51 -7.63
C MET A 159 28.22 12.33 -6.68
N ILE A 160 27.90 12.34 -5.39
CA ILE A 160 28.69 13.03 -4.36
C ILE A 160 30.09 12.43 -4.29
N PHE A 161 30.19 11.08 -4.31
CA PHE A 161 31.47 10.38 -4.28
C PHE A 161 32.32 10.67 -5.52
N ALA A 162 31.69 10.71 -6.71
CA ALA A 162 32.40 11.06 -7.96
C ALA A 162 32.86 12.51 -8.02
N ALA A 163 32.19 13.42 -7.31
CA ALA A 163 32.57 14.85 -7.23
C ALA A 163 33.63 15.15 -6.14
N SER A 164 33.97 14.13 -5.32
CA SER A 164 34.93 14.31 -4.21
C SER A 164 36.36 14.52 -4.72
N PRO A 165 37.09 15.54 -4.23
CA PRO A 165 38.45 15.87 -4.68
C PRO A 165 39.54 14.89 -4.17
N TRP A 166 39.18 13.84 -3.45
CA TRP A 166 40.09 12.88 -2.86
C TRP A 166 40.53 11.73 -3.81
N ARG A 167 40.53 11.98 -5.11
CA ARG A 167 41.11 11.09 -6.11
C ARG A 167 42.38 11.61 -6.70
#